data_86461339e05fa9584acee20a2e5f3fb1
#
_entry.id   86461339e05fa9584acee20a2e5f3fb1
#
_cell.length_a   1.000
_cell.length_b   1.000
_cell.length_c   1.000
_cell.angle_alpha   90.00
_cell.angle_beta   90.00
_cell.angle_gamma   90.00
#
_symmetry.space_group_name_H-M   'P 1'
#
loop_
_entity.id
_entity.type
_entity.pdbx_description
1 polymer ?
#
loop_
_entity_poly.entity_id
_entity_poly.type
_entity_poly.pdbx_seq_one_letter_code
_entity_poly.pdbx_strand_id
1 'polypeptide(L)' 'MHNAFELWVHQRYGLRYDLTRDVDGCYCQEVVKRMFETWCRCRGLNVV' A
#
# COMPACT_ATOMS: atom_id res chain seq x y z
N MET A 1 2.03 -9.93 0.36
CA MET A 1 2.55 -8.58 0.61
C MET A 1 1.46 -7.53 0.62
N HIS A 2 0.69 -7.40 -0.47
CA HIS A 2 -0.39 -6.41 -0.53
C HIS A 2 -1.44 -6.59 0.57
N ASN A 3 -1.75 -7.84 0.89
CA ASN A 3 -2.78 -8.13 1.88
C ASN A 3 -2.43 -7.55 3.25
N ALA A 4 -1.19 -7.73 3.68
CA ALA A 4 -0.73 -7.23 4.97
C ALA A 4 -0.70 -5.70 4.98
N PHE A 5 -0.26 -5.09 3.88
CA PHE A 5 -0.25 -3.64 3.75
C PHE A 5 -1.65 -3.06 3.80
N GLU A 6 -2.58 -3.65 3.04
CA GLU A 6 -3.95 -3.15 2.99
C GLU A 6 -4.63 -3.27 4.34
N LEU A 7 -4.39 -4.36 5.04
CA LEU A 7 -4.91 -4.53 6.39
C LEU A 7 -4.36 -3.47 7.34
N TRP A 8 -3.07 -3.18 7.25
CA TRP A 8 -2.43 -2.15 8.05
C TRP A 8 -3.04 -0.77 7.78
N VAL A 9 -3.28 -0.45 6.52
CA VAL A 9 -3.90 0.83 6.15
C VAL A 9 -5.30 0.93 6.73
N HIS A 10 -6.09 -0.14 6.61
CA HIS A 10 -7.46 -0.14 7.13
C HIS A 10 -7.49 0.02 8.64
N GLN A 11 -6.57 -0.60 9.35
CA GLN A 11 -6.52 -0.49 10.80
C GLN A 11 -6.09 0.90 11.26
N ARG A 12 -5.21 1.55 10.49
CA ARG A 12 -4.65 2.83 10.89
C ARG A 12 -5.46 4.01 10.36
N TYR A 13 -5.97 3.91 9.16
CA TYR A 13 -6.64 5.02 8.47
C TYR A 13 -8.10 4.74 8.12
N GLY A 14 -8.57 3.53 8.35
CA GLY A 14 -9.92 3.13 7.98
C GLY A 14 -10.08 3.09 6.46
N LEU A 15 -11.20 3.62 5.99
CA LEU A 15 -11.50 3.62 4.54
C LEU A 15 -11.14 4.96 3.88
N ARG A 16 -10.23 5.70 4.49
CA ARG A 16 -9.86 7.03 3.99
C ARG A 16 -9.17 6.96 2.62
N TYR A 17 -8.41 5.91 2.37
CA TYR A 17 -7.64 5.77 1.13
C TYR A 17 -8.23 4.69 0.25
N ASP A 18 -8.19 4.95 -1.07
CA ASP A 18 -8.62 3.98 -2.07
C ASP A 18 -7.44 3.07 -2.40
N LEU A 19 -7.63 1.78 -2.17
CA LEU A 19 -6.59 0.77 -2.38
C LEU A 19 -6.76 0.04 -3.71
N THR A 20 -7.50 0.64 -4.64
CA THR A 20 -7.69 0.07 -5.97
C THR A 20 -6.37 -0.02 -6.71
N ARG A 21 -6.12 -1.17 -7.33
CA ARG A 21 -4.93 -1.41 -8.13
C ARG A 21 -5.29 -1.47 -9.60
N ASP A 22 -4.35 -1.08 -10.46
CA ASP A 22 -4.53 -1.15 -11.90
C ASP A 22 -4.19 -2.56 -12.43
N VAL A 23 -4.19 -2.70 -13.76
CA VAL A 23 -3.92 -4.00 -14.40
C VAL A 23 -2.50 -4.51 -14.13
N ASP A 24 -1.59 -3.62 -13.82
CA ASP A 24 -0.21 -3.98 -13.49
C ASP A 24 -0.03 -4.31 -12.00
N GLY A 25 -1.09 -4.19 -11.22
CA GLY A 25 -1.04 -4.44 -9.78
C GLY A 25 -0.54 -3.28 -8.97
N CYS A 26 -0.40 -2.11 -9.56
CA CYS A 26 0.04 -0.89 -8.86
C CYS A 26 -1.17 -0.12 -8.36
N TYR A 27 -1.01 0.54 -7.23
CA TYR A 27 -2.09 1.36 -6.69
C TYR A 27 -2.32 2.57 -7.58
N CYS A 28 -3.60 2.92 -7.79
CA CYS A 28 -3.95 4.04 -8.66
C CYS A 28 -3.64 5.39 -8.05
N GLN A 29 -3.78 5.52 -6.72
CA GLN A 29 -3.48 6.76 -6.03
C GLN A 29 -1.99 6.85 -5.71
N GLU A 30 -1.39 7.99 -6.05
CA GLU A 30 0.04 8.19 -5.83
C GLU A 30 0.39 8.17 -4.34
N VAL A 31 -0.46 8.75 -3.50
CA VAL A 31 -0.22 8.76 -2.06
C VAL A 31 -0.15 7.33 -1.51
N VAL A 32 -1.00 6.44 -2.03
CA VAL A 32 -1.01 5.04 -1.60
C VAL A 32 0.25 4.33 -2.08
N LYS A 33 0.70 4.63 -3.30
CA LYS A 33 1.95 4.08 -3.82
C LYS A 33 3.12 4.42 -2.91
N ARG A 34 3.21 5.67 -2.47
CA ARG A 34 4.28 6.12 -1.58
C ARG A 34 4.19 5.47 -0.22
N MET A 35 2.98 5.32 0.30
CA MET A 35 2.76 4.64 1.57
C MET A 35 3.23 3.20 1.50
N PHE A 36 2.93 2.53 0.40
CA PHE A 36 3.34 1.14 0.21
C PHE A 36 4.86 1.01 0.15
N GLU A 37 5.53 1.88 -0.58
CA GLU A 37 6.99 1.87 -0.64
C GLU A 37 7.61 2.07 0.75
N THR A 38 7.12 3.06 1.48
CA THR A 38 7.62 3.35 2.83
C THR A 38 7.39 2.17 3.75
N TRP A 39 6.20 1.57 3.66
CA TRP A 39 5.85 0.41 4.48
C TRP A 39 6.80 -0.76 4.22
N CYS A 40 7.09 -1.02 2.95
CA CYS A 40 8.00 -2.09 2.58
C CYS A 40 9.41 -1.85 3.09
N ARG A 41 9.90 -0.62 2.98
CA ARG A 41 11.23 -0.25 3.47
C ARG A 41 11.34 -0.41 4.98
N CYS A 42 10.32 0.02 5.70
CA CYS A 42 10.30 -0.08 7.16
C CYS A 42 10.32 -1.52 7.62
N ARG A 43 9.81 -2.44 6.81
CA ARG A 43 9.80 -3.86 7.16
C ARG A 43 10.96 -4.62 6.53
N GLY A 44 11.85 -3.94 5.83
CA GLY A 44 12.99 -4.58 5.20
C GLY A 44 12.64 -5.39 3.96
N LEU A 45 11.49 -5.13 3.36
CA LEU A 45 11.06 -5.82 2.14
C LEU A 45 11.59 -5.09 0.91
N ASN A 46 11.83 -5.86 -0.16
CA ASN A 46 12.26 -5.28 -1.42
C ASN A 46 11.06 -4.69 -2.16
N VAL A 47 11.25 -3.47 -2.66
CA VAL A 47 10.27 -2.81 -3.51
C VAL A 47 10.80 -2.87 -4.94
N VAL A 48 10.07 -3.54 -5.79
CA VAL A 48 10.47 -3.74 -7.17
C VAL A 48 9.64 -2.89 -8.10
#